data_952f92d57c5adf316cd75cec3b44173c
#
_entry.id   952f92d57c5adf316cd75cec3b44173c
#
_cell.length_a   1.000
_cell.length_b   1.000
_cell.length_c   1.000
_cell.angle_alpha   90.00
_cell.angle_beta   90.00
_cell.angle_gamma   90.00
#
_symmetry.space_group_name_H-M   'P 1'
#
loop_
_entity.id
_entity.type
_entity.pdbx_description
1 polymer ?
#
loop_
_entity_poly.entity_id
_entity_poly.type
_entity_poly.pdbx_seq_one_letter_code
_entity_poly.pdbx_strand_id
1 'polypeptide(L)'
;MKELTVEEKQVASQLKAKLWHVVARIVEEEQLPVTPKFVAALVELTYTQALQLGEDIELFSRHAGRKTVTPDDVLMVCRRNDDLGQ
;
A
#
# COMPACT_ATOMS: atom_id res chain seq x y z
N MET A 1 10.18 -3.73 -15.65
CA MET A 1 8.88 -3.59 -14.98
C MET A 1 7.78 -3.94 -15.96
N LYS A 2 6.84 -4.76 -15.55
CA LYS A 2 5.76 -5.19 -16.43
C LYS A 2 4.77 -4.05 -16.65
N GLU A 3 4.41 -3.80 -17.91
CA GLU A 3 3.40 -2.79 -18.20
C GLU A 3 2.02 -3.25 -17.74
N LEU A 4 1.26 -2.33 -17.17
CA LEU A 4 -0.10 -2.59 -16.75
C LEU A 4 -1.04 -2.57 -17.95
N THR A 5 -2.03 -3.44 -17.93
CA THR A 5 -3.11 -3.40 -18.91
C THR A 5 -3.98 -2.16 -18.67
N VAL A 6 -4.84 -1.85 -19.65
CA VAL A 6 -5.79 -0.73 -19.50
C VAL A 6 -6.69 -0.95 -18.30
N GLU A 7 -7.16 -2.19 -18.09
CA GLU A 7 -8.02 -2.55 -16.99
C GLU A 7 -7.32 -2.40 -15.64
N GLU A 8 -6.06 -2.83 -15.57
CA GLU A 8 -5.25 -2.69 -14.36
C GLU A 8 -5.01 -1.21 -14.03
N LYS A 9 -4.78 -0.38 -15.05
CA LYS A 9 -4.60 1.07 -14.86
C LYS A 9 -5.88 1.72 -14.31
N GLN A 10 -7.05 1.27 -14.78
CA GLN A 10 -8.33 1.78 -14.29
C GLN A 10 -8.53 1.42 -12.81
N VAL A 11 -8.24 0.17 -12.46
CA VAL A 11 -8.35 -0.28 -11.07
C VAL A 11 -7.39 0.51 -10.18
N ALA A 12 -6.15 0.69 -10.62
CA ALA A 12 -5.16 1.47 -9.89
C ALA A 12 -5.63 2.90 -9.67
N SER A 13 -6.19 3.52 -10.70
CA SER A 13 -6.71 4.89 -10.63
C SER A 13 -7.86 5.00 -9.62
N GLN A 14 -8.77 4.03 -9.63
CA GLN A 14 -9.89 3.99 -8.69
C GLN A 14 -9.42 3.80 -7.25
N LEU A 15 -8.44 2.93 -7.05
CA LEU A 15 -7.88 2.68 -5.72
C LEU A 15 -7.16 3.92 -5.19
N LYS A 16 -6.41 4.61 -6.05
CA LYS A 16 -5.74 5.86 -5.67
C LYS A 16 -6.75 6.95 -5.30
N ALA A 17 -7.86 7.04 -6.04
CA ALA A 17 -8.90 8.01 -5.73
C ALA A 17 -9.52 7.76 -4.35
N LYS A 18 -9.79 6.50 -4.02
CA LYS A 18 -10.30 6.13 -2.70
C LYS A 18 -9.28 6.42 -1.61
N LEU A 19 -8.02 6.11 -1.88
CA LEU A 19 -6.93 6.37 -0.96
C LEU A 19 -6.77 7.88 -0.70
N TRP A 20 -6.91 8.68 -1.76
CA TRP A 20 -6.90 10.14 -1.64
C TRP A 20 -7.94 10.62 -0.64
N HIS A 21 -9.17 10.13 -0.75
CA HIS A 21 -10.25 10.52 0.15
C HIS A 21 -9.92 10.17 1.61
N VAL A 22 -9.37 8.98 1.82
CA VAL A 22 -8.99 8.54 3.17
C VAL A 22 -7.88 9.41 3.74
N VAL A 23 -6.82 9.64 2.96
CA VAL A 23 -5.68 10.46 3.38
C VAL A 23 -6.12 11.90 3.65
N ALA A 24 -6.91 12.48 2.74
CA ALA A 24 -7.40 13.85 2.89
C ALA A 24 -8.24 13.99 4.15
N ARG A 25 -9.06 12.99 4.45
CA ARG A 25 -9.90 12.98 5.64
C ARG A 25 -9.05 12.92 6.92
N ILE A 26 -8.02 12.09 6.93
CA ILE A 26 -7.11 11.99 8.09
C ILE A 26 -6.39 13.31 8.31
N VAL A 27 -5.88 13.91 7.24
CA VAL A 27 -5.20 15.20 7.31
C VAL A 27 -6.12 16.27 7.88
N GLU A 28 -7.38 16.28 7.45
CA GLU A 28 -8.37 17.24 7.94
C GLU A 28 -8.70 17.00 9.40
N GLU A 29 -8.94 15.74 9.78
CA GLU A 29 -9.26 15.39 11.17
C GLU A 29 -8.13 15.72 12.14
N GLU A 30 -6.89 15.54 11.71
CA GLU A 30 -5.71 15.83 12.50
C GLU A 30 -5.29 17.28 12.40
N GLN A 31 -5.99 18.09 11.60
CA GLN A 31 -5.73 19.52 11.42
C GLN A 31 -4.29 19.82 11.03
N LEU A 32 -3.75 18.99 10.14
CA LEU A 32 -2.36 19.15 9.66
C LEU A 32 -2.29 20.24 8.58
N PRO A 33 -1.39 21.21 8.72
CA PRO A 33 -1.24 22.28 7.72
C PRO A 33 -0.39 21.80 6.53
N VAL A 34 -0.99 21.06 5.62
CA VAL A 34 -0.32 20.51 4.46
C VAL A 34 -0.90 21.03 3.16
N THR A 35 -0.08 21.02 2.11
CA THR A 35 -0.53 21.43 0.78
C THR A 35 -1.20 20.29 0.04
N PRO A 36 -2.04 20.57 -0.98
CA PRO A 36 -2.59 19.52 -1.82
C PRO A 36 -1.52 18.68 -2.51
N LYS A 37 -0.37 19.27 -2.86
CA LYS A 37 0.74 18.53 -3.45
C LYS A 37 1.33 17.52 -2.48
N PHE A 38 1.38 17.87 -1.20
CA PHE A 38 1.83 16.94 -0.17
C PHE A 38 0.89 15.74 -0.09
N VAL A 39 -0.42 15.99 -0.10
CA VAL A 39 -1.41 14.90 -0.07
C VAL A 39 -1.25 14.00 -1.28
N ALA A 40 -1.06 14.58 -2.46
CA ALA A 40 -0.84 13.81 -3.69
C ALA A 40 0.40 12.92 -3.59
N ALA A 41 1.51 13.47 -3.10
CA ALA A 41 2.74 12.71 -2.92
C ALA A 41 2.57 11.59 -1.91
N LEU A 42 1.87 11.86 -0.82
CA LEU A 42 1.61 10.87 0.22
C LEU A 42 0.74 9.72 -0.30
N VAL A 43 -0.26 10.03 -1.12
CA VAL A 43 -1.12 9.01 -1.74
C VAL A 43 -0.28 8.10 -2.66
N GLU A 44 0.57 8.69 -3.49
CA GLU A 44 1.44 7.90 -4.39
C GLU A 44 2.39 7.01 -3.61
N LEU A 45 3.01 7.54 -2.57
CA LEU A 45 3.92 6.78 -1.73
C LEU A 45 3.18 5.62 -1.03
N THR A 46 2.05 5.91 -0.44
CA THR A 46 1.24 4.91 0.27
C THR A 46 0.79 3.80 -0.68
N TYR A 47 0.35 4.18 -1.87
CA TYR A 47 -0.08 3.21 -2.89
C TYR A 47 1.08 2.28 -3.27
N THR A 48 2.25 2.85 -3.54
CA THR A 48 3.43 2.06 -3.91
C THR A 48 3.85 1.11 -2.80
N GLN A 49 3.85 1.59 -1.56
CA GLN A 49 4.20 0.76 -0.40
C GLN A 49 3.17 -0.35 -0.17
N ALA A 50 1.89 -0.06 -0.40
CA ALA A 50 0.84 -1.07 -0.26
C ALA A 50 1.00 -2.19 -1.30
N LEU A 51 1.36 -1.85 -2.53
CA LEU A 51 1.62 -2.86 -3.56
C LEU A 51 2.81 -3.74 -3.18
N GLN A 52 3.89 -3.14 -2.71
CA GLN A 52 5.08 -3.87 -2.29
C GLN A 52 4.77 -4.80 -1.12
N LEU A 53 4.01 -4.30 -0.15
CA LEU A 53 3.59 -5.10 0.99
C LEU A 53 2.74 -6.30 0.55
N GLY A 54 1.83 -6.09 -0.40
CA GLY A 54 1.01 -7.17 -0.95
C GLY A 54 1.85 -8.26 -1.62
N GLU A 55 2.85 -7.86 -2.40
CA GLU A 55 3.76 -8.81 -3.03
C GLU A 55 4.54 -9.61 -1.99
N ASP A 56 5.04 -8.95 -0.96
CA ASP A 56 5.82 -9.60 0.10
C ASP A 56 4.96 -10.60 0.88
N ILE A 57 3.72 -10.23 1.18
CA ILE A 57 2.77 -11.10 1.88
C ILE A 57 2.48 -12.35 1.04
N GLU A 58 2.30 -12.17 -0.26
CA GLU A 58 2.05 -13.29 -1.18
C GLU A 58 3.24 -14.24 -1.20
N LEU A 59 4.46 -13.70 -1.24
CA LEU A 59 5.67 -14.53 -1.21
C LEU A 59 5.78 -15.36 0.07
N PHE A 60 5.49 -14.75 1.22
CA PHE A 60 5.50 -15.48 2.48
C PHE A 60 4.48 -16.62 2.51
N SER A 61 3.29 -16.36 1.98
CA SER A 61 2.25 -17.38 1.89
C SER A 61 2.70 -18.57 1.03
N ARG A 62 3.34 -18.29 -0.11
CA ARG A 62 3.87 -19.32 -1.00
C ARG A 62 4.97 -20.13 -0.35
N HIS A 63 5.90 -19.48 0.36
CA HIS A 63 6.97 -20.16 1.07
C HIS A 63 6.44 -21.11 2.14
N ALA A 64 5.31 -20.75 2.74
CA ALA A 64 4.64 -21.60 3.72
C ALA A 64 3.83 -22.73 3.06
N GLY A 65 3.83 -22.82 1.74
CA GLY A 65 3.10 -23.84 1.00
C GLY A 65 1.60 -23.64 0.98
N ARG A 66 1.14 -22.42 1.21
CA ARG A 66 -0.29 -22.10 1.24
C ARG A 66 -0.66 -21.25 0.04
N LYS A 67 -1.91 -21.37 -0.37
CA LYS A 67 -2.48 -20.54 -1.44
C LYS A 67 -3.22 -19.32 -0.88
N THR A 68 -3.52 -19.34 0.40
CA THR A 68 -4.29 -18.29 1.06
C THR A 68 -3.39 -17.52 2.02
N VAL A 69 -3.43 -16.20 1.93
CA VAL A 69 -2.72 -15.30 2.84
C VAL A 69 -3.41 -15.34 4.21
N THR A 70 -2.62 -15.43 5.27
CA THR A 70 -3.13 -15.43 6.64
C THR A 70 -2.61 -14.22 7.40
N PRO A 71 -3.22 -13.88 8.55
CA PRO A 71 -2.71 -12.79 9.39
C PRO A 71 -1.25 -12.96 9.80
N ASP A 72 -0.79 -14.20 9.98
CA ASP A 72 0.61 -14.47 10.34
C ASP A 72 1.56 -14.00 9.24
N ASP A 73 1.17 -14.14 7.96
CA ASP A 73 1.97 -13.67 6.84
C ASP A 73 2.16 -12.16 6.90
N VAL A 74 1.09 -11.44 7.24
CA VAL A 74 1.12 -9.98 7.39
C VAL A 74 2.05 -9.58 8.52
N LEU A 75 1.94 -10.26 9.67
CA LEU A 75 2.78 -9.99 10.83
C LEU A 75 4.25 -10.24 10.54
N MET A 76 4.56 -11.32 9.83
CA MET A 76 5.95 -11.65 9.47
C MET A 76 6.56 -10.60 8.56
N VAL A 77 5.81 -10.13 7.56
CA VAL A 77 6.28 -9.08 6.64
C VAL A 77 6.48 -7.77 7.40
N CYS A 78 5.56 -7.39 8.26
CA CYS A 78 5.67 -6.16 9.05
C CYS A 78 6.88 -6.21 9.99
N ARG A 79 7.12 -7.34 10.63
CA ARG A 79 8.28 -7.53 11.51
C ARG A 79 9.58 -7.39 10.72
N ARG A 80 9.64 -8.00 9.54
CA ARG A 80 10.80 -7.90 8.66
C ARG A 80 11.08 -6.46 8.25
N ASN A 81 10.03 -5.72 7.91
CA ASN A 81 10.18 -4.32 7.50
C ASN A 81 10.68 -3.46 8.67
N ASP A 82 10.22 -3.72 9.89
CA ASP A 82 10.72 -3.03 11.09
C ASP A 82 12.21 -3.30 11.28
N ASP A 83 12.64 -4.55 11.16
CA ASP A 83 14.04 -4.94 11.33
C ASP A 83 14.93 -4.26 10.27
N LEU A 84 14.43 -4.13 9.05
CA LEU A 84 15.18 -3.51 7.96
C LEU A 84 15.14 -1.97 8.01
N GLY A 85 14.13 -1.41 8.66
CA GLY A 85 13.92 0.03 8.76
C GLY A 85 14.78 0.71 9.82
N GLN A 86 15.51 -0.06 10.58
CA GLN A 86 16.41 0.45 11.61
C GLN A 86 17.88 0.55 11.09
#